data_706bfcbe7a2975f5f309a4140fa88595
#
_entry.id   706bfcbe7a2975f5f309a4140fa88595
#
_cell.length_a   1.000
_cell.length_b   1.000
_cell.length_c   1.000
_cell.angle_alpha   90.00
_cell.angle_beta   90.00
_cell.angle_gamma   90.00
#
_symmetry.space_group_name_H-M   'P 1'
#
loop_
_entity.id
_entity.type
_entity.pdbx_description
1 polymer ?
#
loop_
_entity_poly.entity_id
_entity_poly.type
_entity_poly.pdbx_seq_one_letter_code
_entity_poly.pdbx_strand_id
1 'polypeptide(L)'
;MIAQSFRPSLWRALLVAALTPFLFAMTVLAQDEQIQIQSTANYIYGQSMNFRLTANMDGAERVTLFIRLGTSPDSFAVDVPLDSEDGVDVNYELDLTQTRLPPFSSITYWWELERASGSSVLIPEQVISYVDDQFSWRQLVTTDEEGGGSIRIHWTGDDALTGELARDLTLEMLPEIGRFVPIRQILPFDVYVYPSTSDLSSALRLAGREYQPGSTYPDLGVVLVTVVNPETAESELRSGLSLGLTNLLLYQSLNQYAYNVPPWLTHGIAGIVRGRRDVVTEDKLVSAIVSDQTIPLSELCSTPAIEEDLAAAQSESLVRHIIATDEDSAVRALVAAYANGQDCPAALRGAVQLSPEQLEASWLRANSGNQVSRAAAEIGVWLGLVLAGFGLAGLLLLRPRR
;
A
#
# COMPACT_ATOMS: atom_id res chain seq x y z
N MET A 1 79.21 -0.37 17.77
CA MET A 1 80.41 0.33 17.46
C MET A 1 80.10 1.81 17.50
N ILE A 2 80.66 2.47 18.49
CA ILE A 2 81.29 3.79 18.54
C ILE A 2 80.34 4.94 18.25
N ALA A 3 79.77 5.66 19.20
CA ALA A 3 80.25 6.54 20.26
C ALA A 3 80.89 7.87 19.72
N GLN A 4 80.35 8.93 20.22
CA GLN A 4 80.88 10.16 20.82
C GLN A 4 80.11 11.39 20.38
N SER A 5 79.37 12.05 21.22
CA SER A 5 79.73 13.01 22.27
C SER A 5 80.43 14.28 21.73
N PHE A 6 79.79 15.44 21.91
CA PHE A 6 80.44 16.56 22.61
C PHE A 6 79.42 17.74 22.83
N ARG A 7 79.34 18.18 24.07
CA ARG A 7 78.92 19.50 24.61
C ARG A 7 80.19 20.35 24.72
N PRO A 8 80.15 21.59 25.24
CA PRO A 8 79.22 22.70 25.33
C PRO A 8 79.82 24.08 24.99
N SER A 9 79.15 25.22 25.09
CA SER A 9 79.58 26.37 25.87
C SER A 9 78.67 27.58 25.80
N LEU A 10 78.27 27.99 26.94
CA LEU A 10 77.85 29.28 27.50
C LEU A 10 78.56 30.53 26.91
N TRP A 11 77.91 31.67 26.73
CA TRP A 11 78.15 32.90 27.47
C TRP A 11 77.28 34.08 27.03
N ARG A 12 76.52 34.63 28.04
CA ARG A 12 76.29 36.04 28.48
C ARG A 12 75.61 36.98 27.47
N ALA A 13 74.37 37.36 27.72
CA ALA A 13 73.93 38.49 28.54
C ALA A 13 74.07 39.88 27.87
N LEU A 14 72.94 40.55 27.62
CA LEU A 14 72.70 41.90 28.12
C LEU A 14 71.26 42.37 27.86
N LEU A 15 70.70 42.95 28.89
CA LEU A 15 69.39 43.63 29.00
C LEU A 15 69.27 44.78 27.99
N VAL A 16 68.08 44.88 27.33
CA VAL A 16 67.43 46.15 27.01
C VAL A 16 65.95 46.05 27.32
N ALA A 17 65.57 46.76 28.36
CA ALA A 17 64.14 47.00 28.69
C ALA A 17 63.58 48.01 27.73
N ALA A 18 62.60 47.61 26.91
CA ALA A 18 61.77 48.52 26.17
C ALA A 18 60.28 48.33 26.65
N LEU A 19 59.79 49.33 27.31
CA LEU A 19 58.37 49.48 27.66
C LEU A 19 57.56 49.47 26.36
N THR A 20 56.77 48.44 26.16
CA THR A 20 55.64 48.46 25.23
C THR A 20 54.33 48.46 26.02
N PRO A 21 53.41 49.39 25.76
CA PRO A 21 52.12 49.40 26.44
C PRO A 21 51.30 48.20 25.98
N PHE A 22 50.92 47.37 26.92
CA PHE A 22 49.98 46.26 26.73
C PHE A 22 48.59 46.87 26.46
N LEU A 23 48.25 47.00 25.17
CA LEU A 23 46.88 47.19 24.75
C LEU A 23 46.15 45.86 25.03
N PHE A 24 45.40 45.80 26.13
CA PHE A 24 44.38 44.80 26.36
C PHE A 24 43.28 45.01 25.31
N ALA A 25 43.40 44.36 24.17
CA ALA A 25 42.23 44.10 23.35
C ALA A 25 41.31 43.18 24.16
N MET A 26 40.28 43.73 24.81
CA MET A 26 39.12 42.95 25.24
C MET A 26 38.49 42.39 23.96
N THR A 27 38.80 41.14 23.65
CA THR A 27 37.94 40.34 22.83
C THR A 27 36.64 40.18 23.61
N VAL A 28 35.64 40.98 23.27
CA VAL A 28 34.27 40.66 23.56
C VAL A 28 33.98 39.37 22.81
N LEU A 29 34.08 38.25 23.53
CA LEU A 29 33.48 36.99 23.09
C LEU A 29 32.00 37.31 23.05
N ALA A 30 31.46 37.54 21.86
CA ALA A 30 30.04 37.41 21.65
C ALA A 30 29.70 35.98 22.13
N GLN A 31 29.04 35.86 23.27
CA GLN A 31 28.34 34.63 23.60
C GLN A 31 27.27 34.50 22.51
N ASP A 32 27.51 33.57 21.56
CA ASP A 32 26.43 33.03 20.77
C ASP A 32 25.42 32.45 21.77
N GLU A 33 24.35 33.15 21.96
CA GLU A 33 23.23 32.75 22.79
C GLU A 33 22.73 31.44 22.19
N GLN A 34 23.07 30.32 22.80
CA GLN A 34 22.64 29.01 22.32
C GLN A 34 21.13 28.96 22.49
N ILE A 35 20.41 29.15 21.37
CA ILE A 35 18.95 29.01 21.35
C ILE A 35 18.63 27.56 21.64
N GLN A 36 17.99 27.30 22.78
CA GLN A 36 17.46 25.99 23.09
C GLN A 36 16.09 25.88 22.47
N ILE A 37 15.92 24.92 21.56
CA ILE A 37 14.68 24.71 20.82
C ILE A 37 14.20 23.30 21.11
N GLN A 38 12.92 23.16 21.45
CA GLN A 38 12.24 21.88 21.57
C GLN A 38 10.98 21.92 20.70
N SER A 39 10.92 21.01 19.74
CA SER A 39 9.75 20.83 18.88
C SER A 39 9.22 19.41 19.05
N THR A 40 7.91 19.27 19.23
CA THR A 40 7.23 17.99 19.41
C THR A 40 5.92 17.96 18.66
N ALA A 41 5.52 16.78 18.22
CA ALA A 41 4.18 16.53 17.70
C ALA A 41 3.59 15.30 18.33
N ASN A 42 2.29 15.30 18.57
CA ASN A 42 1.50 14.16 19.01
C ASN A 42 0.12 14.20 18.37
N TYR A 43 -0.62 13.10 18.40
CA TYR A 43 -1.98 13.05 17.84
C TYR A 43 -2.91 12.20 18.71
N ILE A 44 -4.20 12.41 18.50
CA ILE A 44 -5.28 11.50 18.87
C ILE A 44 -5.86 11.00 17.54
N TYR A 45 -5.75 9.70 17.29
CA TYR A 45 -6.12 9.09 16.03
C TYR A 45 -7.54 9.47 15.57
N GLY A 46 -7.66 9.97 14.35
CA GLY A 46 -8.91 10.42 13.75
C GLY A 46 -9.53 11.70 14.33
N GLN A 47 -8.88 12.35 15.31
CA GLN A 47 -9.42 13.53 15.98
C GLN A 47 -8.56 14.78 15.74
N SER A 48 -7.34 14.79 16.27
CA SER A 48 -6.47 15.96 16.19
C SER A 48 -4.99 15.60 16.17
N MET A 49 -4.17 16.50 15.65
CA MET A 49 -2.72 16.44 15.74
C MET A 49 -2.20 17.76 16.27
N ASN A 50 -1.41 17.71 17.35
CA ASN A 50 -0.88 18.86 18.03
C ASN A 50 0.61 19.01 17.75
N PHE A 51 1.03 20.21 17.33
CA PHE A 51 2.40 20.59 17.11
C PHE A 51 2.79 21.66 18.14
N ARG A 52 3.81 21.42 18.93
CA ARG A 52 4.29 22.33 19.95
C ARG A 52 5.73 22.73 19.70
N LEU A 53 6.02 24.01 19.87
CA LEU A 53 7.36 24.56 19.83
C LEU A 53 7.63 25.38 21.07
N THR A 54 8.76 25.12 21.72
CA THR A 54 9.30 25.98 22.76
C THR A 54 10.72 26.40 22.39
N ALA A 55 11.04 27.68 22.57
CA ALA A 55 12.38 28.20 22.33
C ALA A 55 12.69 29.36 23.28
N ASN A 56 13.92 29.42 23.81
CA ASN A 56 14.40 30.54 24.61
C ASN A 56 14.93 31.67 23.69
N MET A 57 14.08 32.11 22.75
CA MET A 57 14.42 33.16 21.78
C MET A 57 13.63 34.43 22.08
N ASP A 58 14.31 35.47 22.54
CA ASP A 58 13.73 36.77 22.76
C ASP A 58 13.51 37.53 21.45
N GLY A 59 12.46 38.37 21.41
CA GLY A 59 12.13 39.20 20.26
C GLY A 59 11.65 38.45 19.03
N ALA A 60 11.06 37.29 19.22
CA ALA A 60 10.31 36.60 18.16
C ALA A 60 9.03 37.42 17.83
N GLU A 61 8.82 37.72 16.55
CA GLU A 61 7.66 38.47 16.07
C GLU A 61 6.66 37.57 15.35
N ARG A 62 7.17 36.57 14.65
CA ARG A 62 6.35 35.61 13.92
C ARG A 62 6.86 34.20 14.09
N VAL A 63 5.92 33.26 14.23
CA VAL A 63 6.18 31.81 14.22
C VAL A 63 5.32 31.20 13.13
N THR A 64 5.96 30.56 12.16
CA THR A 64 5.26 29.89 11.07
C THR A 64 5.52 28.38 11.16
N LEU A 65 4.46 27.59 11.22
CA LEU A 65 4.49 26.13 11.13
C LEU A 65 4.24 25.72 9.68
N PHE A 66 5.12 24.91 9.15
CA PHE A 66 4.94 24.27 7.85
C PHE A 66 4.61 22.79 8.06
N ILE A 67 3.61 22.30 7.33
CA ILE A 67 3.16 20.91 7.39
C ILE A 67 3.07 20.34 5.98
N ARG A 68 3.65 19.18 5.77
CA ARG A 68 3.57 18.40 4.52
C ARG A 68 2.99 17.01 4.84
N LEU A 69 1.88 16.66 4.18
CA LEU A 69 1.11 15.46 4.45
C LEU A 69 1.49 14.33 3.49
N GLY A 70 1.83 13.16 4.02
CA GLY A 70 2.12 11.96 3.25
C GLY A 70 3.22 12.18 2.20
N THR A 71 2.94 11.75 0.98
CA THR A 71 3.83 11.87 -0.18
C THR A 71 3.61 13.15 -0.99
N SER A 72 2.74 14.07 -0.54
CA SER A 72 2.52 15.35 -1.21
C SER A 72 3.82 16.14 -1.34
N PRO A 73 4.14 16.70 -2.51
CA PRO A 73 5.24 17.63 -2.65
C PRO A 73 4.93 18.99 -2.01
N ASP A 74 3.64 19.29 -1.82
CA ASP A 74 3.18 20.59 -1.33
C ASP A 74 3.12 20.59 0.20
N SER A 75 3.54 21.71 0.79
CA SER A 75 3.36 22.04 2.20
C SER A 75 2.41 23.24 2.34
N PHE A 76 1.67 23.25 3.43
CA PHE A 76 0.93 24.46 3.81
C PHE A 76 1.58 25.10 5.03
N ALA A 77 1.49 26.43 5.10
CA ALA A 77 2.07 27.21 6.18
C ALA A 77 0.95 27.81 7.03
N VAL A 78 1.18 27.82 8.34
CA VAL A 78 0.26 28.40 9.33
C VAL A 78 1.03 29.35 10.23
N ASP A 79 0.61 30.61 10.27
CA ASP A 79 1.12 31.57 11.25
C ASP A 79 0.48 31.26 12.61
N VAL A 80 1.31 30.90 13.59
CA VAL A 80 0.84 30.53 14.92
C VAL A 80 1.01 31.72 15.88
N PRO A 81 -0.07 32.17 16.55
CA PRO A 81 0.01 33.30 17.46
C PRO A 81 1.02 33.08 18.59
N LEU A 82 1.77 34.16 18.92
CA LEU A 82 2.66 34.18 20.09
C LEU A 82 1.88 34.69 21.29
N ASP A 83 1.86 33.91 22.36
CA ASP A 83 1.12 34.27 23.59
C ASP A 83 2.01 34.93 24.67
N SER A 84 3.34 35.00 24.44
CA SER A 84 4.28 35.56 25.42
C SER A 84 5.33 36.46 24.77
N GLU A 85 5.75 37.50 25.53
CA GLU A 85 6.85 38.40 25.13
C GLU A 85 8.23 37.84 25.50
N ASP A 86 8.27 36.90 26.46
CA ASP A 86 9.50 36.27 26.96
C ASP A 86 9.62 34.81 26.41
N GLY A 87 10.36 34.69 25.31
CA GLY A 87 10.56 33.39 24.64
C GLY A 87 9.38 32.95 23.76
N VAL A 88 9.50 31.76 23.17
CA VAL A 88 8.49 31.14 22.32
C VAL A 88 7.91 29.90 22.99
N ASP A 89 6.61 29.88 23.22
CA ASP A 89 5.85 28.67 23.61
C ASP A 89 4.53 28.71 22.84
N VAL A 90 4.46 27.95 21.76
CA VAL A 90 3.29 27.93 20.86
C VAL A 90 2.79 26.52 20.64
N ASN A 91 1.48 26.41 20.45
CA ASN A 91 0.81 25.16 20.13
C ASN A 91 -0.16 25.39 18.96
N TYR A 92 -0.13 24.48 17.99
CA TYR A 92 -1.08 24.44 16.89
C TYR A 92 -1.77 23.10 16.84
N GLU A 93 -3.10 23.13 16.81
CA GLU A 93 -3.92 21.91 16.66
C GLU A 93 -4.48 21.82 15.25
N LEU A 94 -4.12 20.73 14.55
CA LEU A 94 -4.69 20.36 13.25
C LEU A 94 -5.90 19.45 13.50
N ASP A 95 -7.08 19.90 13.08
CA ASP A 95 -8.33 19.11 13.15
C ASP A 95 -8.33 18.02 12.08
N LEU A 96 -8.17 16.76 12.49
CA LEU A 96 -8.17 15.59 11.62
C LEU A 96 -9.58 15.16 11.18
N THR A 97 -10.62 15.71 11.79
CA THR A 97 -12.00 15.47 11.33
C THR A 97 -12.30 16.24 10.04
N GLN A 98 -11.59 17.34 9.82
CA GLN A 98 -11.65 18.14 8.59
C GLN A 98 -10.53 17.75 7.61
N THR A 99 -9.30 17.62 8.12
CA THR A 99 -8.14 17.19 7.35
C THR A 99 -7.98 15.67 7.49
N ARG A 100 -8.71 14.92 6.69
CA ARG A 100 -8.72 13.46 6.76
C ARG A 100 -7.41 12.89 6.26
N LEU A 101 -6.67 12.22 7.15
CA LEU A 101 -5.40 11.58 6.82
C LEU A 101 -5.57 10.07 6.66
N PRO A 102 -4.96 9.47 5.62
CA PRO A 102 -4.85 8.03 5.54
C PRO A 102 -4.10 7.47 6.76
N PRO A 103 -4.53 6.34 7.32
CA PRO A 103 -3.75 5.65 8.34
C PRO A 103 -2.37 5.27 7.77
N PHE A 104 -1.38 5.28 8.63
CA PHE A 104 0.03 4.97 8.32
C PHE A 104 0.72 6.00 7.41
N SER A 105 0.18 7.22 7.34
CA SER A 105 0.83 8.35 6.69
C SER A 105 2.02 8.86 7.49
N SER A 106 3.03 9.40 6.81
CA SER A 106 4.09 10.19 7.41
C SER A 106 3.77 11.68 7.26
N ILE A 107 3.86 12.43 8.34
CA ILE A 107 3.67 13.88 8.33
C ILE A 107 5.01 14.52 8.63
N THR A 108 5.51 15.33 7.68
CA THR A 108 6.72 16.13 7.86
C THR A 108 6.33 17.53 8.29
N TYR A 109 6.97 18.07 9.31
CA TYR A 109 6.71 19.42 9.77
C TYR A 109 7.99 20.11 10.19
N TRP A 110 8.01 21.45 10.10
CA TRP A 110 9.12 22.28 10.54
C TRP A 110 8.58 23.66 10.89
N TRP A 111 9.44 24.48 11.54
CA TRP A 111 9.08 25.80 12.00
C TRP A 111 10.04 26.84 11.48
N GLU A 112 9.55 28.04 11.27
CA GLU A 112 10.33 29.24 11.03
C GLU A 112 9.99 30.28 12.11
N LEU A 113 11.03 30.79 12.79
CA LEU A 113 10.95 31.83 13.79
C LEU A 113 11.54 33.09 13.18
N GLU A 114 10.74 34.15 13.06
CA GLU A 114 11.19 35.46 12.54
C GLU A 114 11.28 36.47 13.70
N ARG A 115 12.39 37.20 13.77
CA ARG A 115 12.61 38.30 14.74
C ARG A 115 12.19 39.65 14.15
N ALA A 116 11.88 40.59 15.01
CA ALA A 116 11.64 42.01 14.63
C ALA A 116 12.80 42.63 13.83
N SER A 117 14.02 42.11 13.97
CA SER A 117 15.18 42.51 13.18
C SER A 117 15.17 42.03 11.73
N GLY A 118 14.22 41.17 11.34
CA GLY A 118 14.13 40.53 10.03
C GLY A 118 15.03 39.30 9.87
N SER A 119 15.70 38.86 10.94
CA SER A 119 16.45 37.60 10.90
C SER A 119 15.53 36.43 11.21
N SER A 120 15.64 35.31 10.47
CA SER A 120 14.87 34.11 10.73
C SER A 120 15.75 32.93 11.19
N VAL A 121 15.17 32.04 11.98
CA VAL A 121 15.74 30.77 12.42
C VAL A 121 14.83 29.67 11.89
N LEU A 122 15.36 28.83 11.01
CA LEU A 122 14.67 27.66 10.49
C LEU A 122 14.98 26.44 11.37
N ILE A 123 13.94 25.81 11.90
CA ILE A 123 14.06 24.57 12.66
C ILE A 123 13.97 23.40 11.69
N PRO A 124 14.89 22.44 11.76
CA PRO A 124 14.94 21.31 10.83
C PRO A 124 13.63 20.53 10.75
N GLU A 125 13.35 19.96 9.58
CA GLU A 125 12.21 19.07 9.35
C GLU A 125 12.22 17.90 10.35
N GLN A 126 11.04 17.62 10.87
CA GLN A 126 10.74 16.47 11.73
C GLN A 126 9.64 15.64 11.09
N VAL A 127 9.60 14.34 11.40
CA VAL A 127 8.62 13.43 10.85
C VAL A 127 7.88 12.75 11.99
N ILE A 128 6.56 12.75 11.93
CA ILE A 128 5.70 11.95 12.79
C ILE A 128 4.94 10.93 11.92
N SER A 129 4.95 9.67 12.35
CA SER A 129 4.14 8.62 11.72
C SER A 129 2.75 8.61 12.32
N TYR A 130 1.73 8.77 11.49
CA TYR A 130 0.32 8.71 11.89
C TYR A 130 -0.17 7.27 11.76
N VAL A 131 -0.12 6.54 12.86
CA VAL A 131 -0.46 5.11 12.95
C VAL A 131 -1.82 4.97 13.63
N ASP A 132 -2.60 3.95 13.26
CA ASP A 132 -3.79 3.57 14.02
C ASP A 132 -3.36 2.96 15.37
N ASP A 133 -3.21 3.82 16.38
CA ASP A 133 -2.71 3.51 17.71
C ASP A 133 -3.79 2.92 18.65
N GLN A 134 -5.00 2.71 18.13
CA GLN A 134 -6.03 1.94 18.83
C GLN A 134 -5.62 0.45 18.96
N PHE A 135 -4.65 0.01 18.13
CA PHE A 135 -4.14 -1.35 18.13
C PHE A 135 -2.66 -1.39 18.50
N SER A 136 -2.28 -2.46 19.21
CA SER A 136 -0.87 -2.81 19.43
C SER A 136 -0.39 -3.68 18.27
N TRP A 137 0.28 -3.06 17.32
CA TRP A 137 0.79 -3.74 16.13
C TRP A 137 2.05 -4.55 16.43
N ARG A 138 2.02 -5.84 16.12
CA ARG A 138 3.22 -6.67 15.99
C ARG A 138 3.77 -6.53 14.59
N GLN A 139 5.05 -6.84 14.42
CA GLN A 139 5.72 -6.69 13.12
C GLN A 139 6.62 -7.87 12.82
N LEU A 140 6.60 -8.29 11.57
CA LEU A 140 7.56 -9.20 10.95
C LEU A 140 8.16 -8.50 9.73
N VAL A 141 9.49 -8.51 9.60
CA VAL A 141 10.18 -7.90 8.46
C VAL A 141 10.77 -9.00 7.59
N THR A 142 10.54 -8.91 6.30
CA THR A 142 11.16 -9.78 5.30
C THR A 142 11.64 -8.93 4.11
N THR A 143 12.42 -9.54 3.24
CA THR A 143 12.84 -8.95 1.97
C THR A 143 12.46 -9.91 0.86
N ASP A 144 12.19 -9.39 -0.32
CA ASP A 144 12.08 -10.20 -1.52
C ASP A 144 13.40 -10.91 -1.81
N GLU A 145 13.32 -12.16 -2.28
CA GLU A 145 14.52 -13.00 -2.55
C GLU A 145 15.45 -12.39 -3.61
N GLU A 146 14.93 -11.57 -4.51
CA GLU A 146 15.69 -10.89 -5.57
C GLU A 146 16.37 -9.58 -5.10
N GLY A 147 16.38 -9.30 -3.79
CA GLY A 147 17.03 -8.11 -3.23
C GLY A 147 16.18 -6.84 -3.36
N GLY A 148 14.88 -7.00 -3.43
CA GLY A 148 13.88 -5.93 -3.40
C GLY A 148 13.81 -5.18 -2.08
N GLY A 149 12.82 -4.31 -1.97
CA GLY A 149 12.57 -3.51 -0.78
C GLY A 149 12.16 -4.33 0.43
N SER A 150 12.29 -3.72 1.61
CA SER A 150 11.79 -4.29 2.86
C SER A 150 10.27 -4.42 2.83
N ILE A 151 9.77 -5.60 3.14
CA ILE A 151 8.35 -5.89 3.29
C ILE A 151 8.07 -6.06 4.78
N ARG A 152 7.17 -5.26 5.32
CA ARG A 152 6.78 -5.29 6.73
C ARG A 152 5.34 -5.75 6.84
N ILE A 153 5.14 -6.82 7.60
CA ILE A 153 3.82 -7.37 7.88
C ILE A 153 3.46 -6.99 9.31
N HIS A 154 2.34 -6.33 9.50
CA HIS A 154 1.83 -5.90 10.79
C HIS A 154 0.51 -6.60 11.09
N TRP A 155 0.34 -7.09 12.33
CA TRP A 155 -0.91 -7.71 12.77
C TRP A 155 -1.15 -7.40 14.24
N THR A 156 -2.35 -7.68 14.70
CA THR A 156 -2.78 -7.52 16.11
C THR A 156 -2.87 -8.87 16.81
N GLY A 157 -2.82 -8.83 18.15
CA GLY A 157 -2.94 -10.04 18.96
C GLY A 157 -1.64 -10.81 19.14
N ASP A 158 -1.69 -11.92 19.89
CA ASP A 158 -0.51 -12.66 20.32
C ASP A 158 -0.13 -13.81 19.37
N ASP A 159 -1.01 -14.18 18.46
CA ASP A 159 -0.77 -15.27 17.52
C ASP A 159 0.17 -14.82 16.38
N ALA A 160 1.38 -15.38 16.35
CA ALA A 160 2.35 -15.12 15.30
C ALA A 160 1.95 -15.77 13.96
N LEU A 161 1.11 -16.81 13.98
CA LEU A 161 0.73 -17.55 12.77
C LEU A 161 0.04 -16.64 11.73
N THR A 162 -0.75 -15.68 12.19
CA THR A 162 -1.39 -14.71 11.27
C THR A 162 -0.37 -13.89 10.49
N GLY A 163 0.67 -13.37 11.19
CA GLY A 163 1.74 -12.61 10.55
C GLY A 163 2.60 -13.46 9.61
N GLU A 164 2.92 -14.69 10.02
CA GLU A 164 3.68 -15.65 9.20
C GLU A 164 2.91 -16.04 7.94
N LEU A 165 1.62 -16.36 8.08
CA LEU A 165 0.76 -16.68 6.95
C LEU A 165 0.62 -15.50 5.97
N ALA A 166 0.42 -14.29 6.47
CA ALA A 166 0.35 -13.09 5.64
C ALA A 166 1.67 -12.85 4.88
N ARG A 167 2.83 -13.05 5.54
CA ARG A 167 4.15 -13.01 4.90
C ARG A 167 4.26 -14.03 3.77
N ASP A 168 3.97 -15.29 4.06
CA ASP A 168 4.16 -16.39 3.12
C ASP A 168 3.28 -16.21 1.88
N LEU A 169 2.01 -15.82 2.08
CA LEU A 169 1.10 -15.50 0.98
C LEU A 169 1.56 -14.27 0.19
N THR A 170 2.07 -13.24 0.86
CA THR A 170 2.63 -12.07 0.19
C THR A 170 3.78 -12.49 -0.74
N LEU A 171 4.75 -13.25 -0.24
CA LEU A 171 5.90 -13.72 -1.02
C LEU A 171 5.49 -14.66 -2.15
N GLU A 172 4.48 -15.51 -1.95
CA GLU A 172 3.91 -16.37 -3.00
C GLU A 172 3.31 -15.56 -4.15
N MET A 173 2.60 -14.45 -3.83
CA MET A 173 1.86 -13.67 -4.81
C MET A 173 2.72 -12.70 -5.62
N LEU A 174 3.83 -12.20 -5.09
CA LEU A 174 4.68 -11.23 -5.78
C LEU A 174 5.15 -11.71 -7.16
N PRO A 175 5.74 -12.89 -7.34
CA PRO A 175 6.13 -13.39 -8.66
C PRO A 175 4.94 -13.64 -9.58
N GLU A 176 3.80 -14.06 -9.04
CA GLU A 176 2.58 -14.28 -9.84
C GLU A 176 2.05 -12.97 -10.43
N ILE A 177 2.05 -11.87 -9.66
CA ILE A 177 1.69 -10.54 -10.17
C ILE A 177 2.71 -10.07 -11.23
N GLY A 178 3.99 -10.36 -11.04
CA GLY A 178 5.07 -10.05 -11.98
C GLY A 178 4.91 -10.67 -13.37
N ARG A 179 4.08 -11.70 -13.51
CA ARG A 179 3.71 -12.27 -14.82
C ARG A 179 2.94 -11.27 -15.68
N PHE A 180 2.16 -10.38 -15.06
CA PHE A 180 1.23 -9.47 -15.71
C PHE A 180 1.63 -7.99 -15.64
N VAL A 181 2.30 -7.61 -14.54
CA VAL A 181 2.73 -6.24 -14.27
C VAL A 181 4.24 -6.11 -14.55
N PRO A 182 4.72 -5.10 -15.29
CA PRO A 182 6.13 -4.95 -15.62
C PRO A 182 6.95 -4.40 -14.44
N ILE A 183 7.11 -5.21 -13.38
CA ILE A 183 7.83 -4.85 -12.16
C ILE A 183 9.33 -4.84 -12.46
N ARG A 184 10.00 -3.71 -12.20
CA ARG A 184 11.47 -3.58 -12.30
C ARG A 184 12.14 -3.81 -10.96
N GLN A 185 11.52 -3.32 -9.91
CA GLN A 185 11.98 -3.42 -8.52
C GLN A 185 10.77 -3.29 -7.62
N ILE A 186 10.71 -4.10 -6.59
CA ILE A 186 9.71 -3.97 -5.52
C ILE A 186 10.23 -2.93 -4.53
N LEU A 187 9.49 -1.82 -4.39
CA LEU A 187 9.79 -0.80 -3.39
C LEU A 187 9.32 -1.25 -2.01
N PRO A 188 9.90 -0.71 -0.92
CA PRO A 188 9.45 -1.02 0.43
C PRO A 188 7.96 -0.79 0.61
N PHE A 189 7.27 -1.71 1.32
CA PHE A 189 5.86 -1.56 1.63
C PHE A 189 5.45 -2.27 2.92
N ASP A 190 4.27 -1.90 3.41
CA ASP A 190 3.67 -2.42 4.64
C ASP A 190 2.34 -3.11 4.35
N VAL A 191 2.11 -4.24 5.01
CA VAL A 191 0.82 -4.93 5.03
C VAL A 191 0.29 -4.89 6.45
N TYR A 192 -0.91 -4.35 6.66
CA TYR A 192 -1.57 -4.32 7.96
C TYR A 192 -2.77 -5.27 7.96
N VAL A 193 -2.74 -6.24 8.86
CA VAL A 193 -3.81 -7.23 9.05
C VAL A 193 -4.66 -6.82 10.23
N TYR A 194 -5.84 -6.28 9.94
CA TYR A 194 -6.83 -5.87 10.95
C TYR A 194 -7.60 -7.09 11.49
N PRO A 195 -8.00 -7.06 12.78
CA PRO A 195 -8.69 -8.19 13.41
C PRO A 195 -10.15 -8.32 12.98
N SER A 196 -10.74 -7.29 12.36
CA SER A 196 -12.10 -7.33 11.86
C SER A 196 -12.36 -6.35 10.71
N THR A 197 -13.38 -6.64 9.91
CA THR A 197 -13.87 -5.73 8.86
C THR A 197 -14.40 -4.42 9.44
N SER A 198 -15.01 -4.45 10.65
CA SER A 198 -15.54 -3.25 11.29
C SER A 198 -14.41 -2.29 11.72
N ASP A 199 -13.29 -2.83 12.20
CA ASP A 199 -12.14 -2.03 12.63
C ASP A 199 -11.49 -1.36 11.41
N LEU A 200 -11.21 -2.14 10.37
CA LEU A 200 -10.67 -1.57 9.13
C LEU A 200 -11.64 -0.57 8.49
N SER A 201 -12.95 -0.84 8.48
CA SER A 201 -13.95 0.09 7.97
C SER A 201 -13.97 1.40 8.74
N SER A 202 -13.75 1.34 10.06
CA SER A 202 -13.66 2.52 10.91
C SER A 202 -12.41 3.34 10.60
N ALA A 203 -11.25 2.71 10.46
CA ALA A 203 -10.00 3.37 10.08
C ALA A 203 -10.11 4.04 8.69
N LEU A 204 -10.67 3.36 7.70
CA LEU A 204 -10.88 3.90 6.36
C LEU A 204 -11.86 5.08 6.34
N ARG A 205 -12.91 5.02 7.14
CA ARG A 205 -13.92 6.08 7.26
C ARG A 205 -13.36 7.36 7.84
N LEU A 206 -12.45 7.26 8.82
CA LEU A 206 -11.71 8.40 9.34
C LEU A 206 -10.84 9.07 8.26
N ALA A 207 -10.33 8.28 7.32
CA ALA A 207 -9.63 8.77 6.13
C ALA A 207 -10.55 9.19 4.97
N GLY A 208 -11.86 9.17 5.15
CA GLY A 208 -12.85 9.53 4.12
C GLY A 208 -13.04 8.49 3.01
N ARG A 209 -12.73 7.22 3.28
CA ARG A 209 -12.90 6.10 2.35
C ARG A 209 -13.88 5.07 2.88
N GLU A 210 -14.53 4.37 1.98
CA GLU A 210 -15.33 3.19 2.29
C GLU A 210 -14.47 1.93 2.24
N TYR A 211 -14.87 0.92 3.01
CA TYR A 211 -14.20 -0.37 3.01
C TYR A 211 -14.38 -1.09 1.68
N GLN A 212 -13.28 -1.61 1.17
CA GLN A 212 -13.25 -2.59 0.08
C GLN A 212 -12.21 -3.66 0.42
N PRO A 213 -12.44 -4.94 0.07
CA PRO A 213 -11.42 -5.98 0.21
C PRO A 213 -10.13 -5.56 -0.49
N GLY A 214 -8.98 -5.74 0.18
CA GLY A 214 -7.68 -5.35 -0.37
C GLY A 214 -7.49 -3.84 -0.53
N SER A 215 -8.10 -3.05 0.37
CA SER A 215 -7.89 -1.59 0.41
C SER A 215 -6.40 -1.26 0.46
N THR A 216 -5.99 -0.28 -0.34
CA THR A 216 -4.58 0.11 -0.48
C THR A 216 -4.44 1.63 -0.46
N TYR A 217 -3.31 2.09 0.05
CA TYR A 217 -2.75 3.42 -0.18
C TYR A 217 -1.42 3.23 -0.92
N PRO A 218 -1.46 3.05 -2.24
CA PRO A 218 -0.29 2.62 -3.00
C PRO A 218 0.82 3.67 -3.05
N ASP A 219 0.47 4.95 -2.96
CA ASP A 219 1.40 6.08 -2.82
C ASP A 219 2.16 6.07 -1.48
N LEU A 220 1.56 5.52 -0.42
CA LEU A 220 2.19 5.32 0.87
C LEU A 220 2.91 3.97 0.98
N GLY A 221 2.72 3.08 0.01
CA GLY A 221 3.21 1.71 0.09
C GLY A 221 2.47 0.87 1.14
N VAL A 222 1.15 1.04 1.31
CA VAL A 222 0.38 0.39 2.37
C VAL A 222 -0.74 -0.46 1.78
N VAL A 223 -0.81 -1.72 2.21
CA VAL A 223 -1.90 -2.67 1.93
C VAL A 223 -2.63 -2.99 3.23
N LEU A 224 -3.95 -2.93 3.20
CA LEU A 224 -4.82 -3.16 4.35
C LEU A 224 -5.71 -4.38 4.09
N VAL A 225 -5.64 -5.37 4.96
CA VAL A 225 -6.44 -6.60 4.87
C VAL A 225 -7.03 -6.95 6.23
N THR A 226 -7.97 -7.89 6.25
CA THR A 226 -8.62 -8.37 7.47
C THR A 226 -8.48 -9.87 7.61
N VAL A 227 -8.41 -10.34 8.86
CA VAL A 227 -8.63 -11.74 9.23
C VAL A 227 -9.64 -11.74 10.36
N VAL A 228 -10.85 -12.20 10.05
CA VAL A 228 -11.97 -12.24 11.00
C VAL A 228 -12.05 -13.57 11.73
N ASN A 229 -11.82 -14.66 10.99
CA ASN A 229 -11.89 -16.01 11.53
C ASN A 229 -10.55 -16.75 11.28
N PRO A 230 -9.88 -17.23 12.32
CA PRO A 230 -8.65 -18.02 12.18
C PRO A 230 -8.79 -19.25 11.29
N GLU A 231 -9.98 -19.88 11.26
CA GLU A 231 -10.23 -21.08 10.43
C GLU A 231 -10.27 -20.75 8.91
N THR A 232 -10.61 -19.54 8.56
CA THR A 232 -10.67 -19.03 7.17
C THR A 232 -9.58 -18.02 6.83
N ALA A 233 -8.63 -17.82 7.74
CA ALA A 233 -7.57 -16.81 7.62
C ALA A 233 -6.82 -16.89 6.28
N GLU A 234 -6.48 -18.08 5.79
CA GLU A 234 -5.81 -18.24 4.50
C GLU A 234 -6.67 -17.71 3.35
N SER A 235 -7.96 -18.04 3.30
CA SER A 235 -8.84 -17.60 2.21
C SER A 235 -9.13 -16.11 2.27
N GLU A 236 -9.28 -15.55 3.49
CA GLU A 236 -9.48 -14.11 3.70
C GLU A 236 -8.24 -13.32 3.29
N LEU A 237 -7.05 -13.74 3.74
CA LEU A 237 -5.78 -13.13 3.34
C LEU A 237 -5.53 -13.25 1.84
N ARG A 238 -5.74 -14.43 1.24
CA ARG A 238 -5.59 -14.59 -0.21
C ARG A 238 -6.48 -13.64 -0.99
N SER A 239 -7.72 -13.45 -0.56
CA SER A 239 -8.64 -12.53 -1.21
C SER A 239 -8.19 -11.07 -1.10
N GLY A 240 -7.87 -10.61 0.11
CA GLY A 240 -7.44 -9.24 0.35
C GLY A 240 -6.07 -8.91 -0.24
N LEU A 241 -5.08 -9.79 -0.01
CA LEU A 241 -3.71 -9.60 -0.48
C LEU A 241 -3.62 -9.61 -2.01
N SER A 242 -4.32 -10.52 -2.70
CA SER A 242 -4.24 -10.60 -4.16
C SER A 242 -4.64 -9.28 -4.82
N LEU A 243 -5.72 -8.63 -4.37
CA LEU A 243 -6.16 -7.35 -4.90
C LEU A 243 -5.29 -6.20 -4.41
N GLY A 244 -4.98 -6.18 -3.10
CA GLY A 244 -4.17 -5.13 -2.51
C GLY A 244 -2.76 -5.05 -3.10
N LEU A 245 -2.08 -6.19 -3.23
CA LEU A 245 -0.75 -6.26 -3.83
C LEU A 245 -0.77 -5.96 -5.34
N THR A 246 -1.81 -6.40 -6.07
CA THR A 246 -1.95 -6.06 -7.49
C THR A 246 -2.05 -4.54 -7.67
N ASN A 247 -2.89 -3.86 -6.88
CA ASN A 247 -3.00 -2.40 -6.92
C ASN A 247 -1.69 -1.70 -6.55
N LEU A 248 -1.03 -2.18 -5.48
CA LEU A 248 0.24 -1.63 -5.03
C LEU A 248 1.33 -1.75 -6.11
N LEU A 249 1.50 -2.94 -6.69
CA LEU A 249 2.56 -3.21 -7.66
C LEU A 249 2.29 -2.55 -9.01
N LEU A 250 1.02 -2.41 -9.42
CA LEU A 250 0.66 -1.58 -10.55
C LEU A 250 1.12 -0.12 -10.33
N TYR A 251 0.84 0.43 -9.15
CA TYR A 251 1.27 1.80 -8.84
C TYR A 251 2.79 1.93 -8.74
N GLN A 252 3.49 1.00 -8.10
CA GLN A 252 4.96 1.01 -8.03
C GLN A 252 5.61 0.93 -9.41
N SER A 253 4.97 0.21 -10.36
CA SER A 253 5.46 0.04 -11.72
C SER A 253 5.13 1.21 -12.65
N LEU A 254 3.94 1.78 -12.52
CA LEU A 254 3.36 2.74 -13.47
C LEU A 254 3.15 4.14 -12.88
N ASN A 255 3.36 4.32 -11.57
CA ASN A 255 3.03 5.54 -10.82
C ASN A 255 1.55 5.94 -11.04
N GLN A 256 1.28 7.21 -11.23
CA GLN A 256 -0.07 7.75 -11.48
C GLN A 256 -0.79 7.12 -12.68
N TYR A 257 -0.07 6.55 -13.65
CA TYR A 257 -0.66 5.89 -14.81
C TYR A 257 -1.33 4.55 -14.47
N ALA A 258 -1.08 4.00 -13.29
CA ALA A 258 -1.80 2.83 -12.77
C ALA A 258 -3.32 3.08 -12.67
N TYR A 259 -3.74 4.31 -12.41
CA TYR A 259 -5.16 4.69 -12.34
C TYR A 259 -5.87 4.66 -13.70
N ASN A 260 -5.14 4.55 -14.81
CA ASN A 260 -5.72 4.33 -16.13
C ASN A 260 -6.10 2.87 -16.38
N VAL A 261 -5.54 1.94 -15.60
CA VAL A 261 -5.86 0.51 -15.71
C VAL A 261 -7.26 0.28 -15.13
N PRO A 262 -8.23 -0.20 -15.93
CA PRO A 262 -9.60 -0.29 -15.46
C PRO A 262 -9.74 -1.38 -14.38
N PRO A 263 -10.68 -1.20 -13.43
CA PRO A 263 -10.90 -2.13 -12.33
C PRO A 263 -11.14 -3.58 -12.77
N TRP A 264 -11.82 -3.82 -13.89
CA TRP A 264 -12.04 -5.18 -14.36
C TRP A 264 -10.72 -5.95 -14.63
N LEU A 265 -9.71 -5.26 -15.20
CA LEU A 265 -8.43 -5.89 -15.48
C LEU A 265 -7.64 -6.13 -14.18
N THR A 266 -7.66 -5.16 -13.26
CA THR A 266 -7.00 -5.29 -11.95
C THR A 266 -7.62 -6.42 -11.12
N HIS A 267 -8.96 -6.49 -11.03
CA HIS A 267 -9.68 -7.56 -10.35
C HIS A 267 -9.48 -8.92 -11.05
N GLY A 268 -9.42 -8.92 -12.38
CA GLY A 268 -9.14 -10.12 -13.14
C GLY A 268 -7.75 -10.69 -12.86
N ILE A 269 -6.72 -9.85 -12.84
CA ILE A 269 -5.35 -10.23 -12.47
C ILE A 269 -5.34 -10.74 -11.02
N ALA A 270 -5.92 -9.99 -10.08
CA ALA A 270 -6.00 -10.37 -8.67
C ALA A 270 -6.69 -11.73 -8.48
N GLY A 271 -7.76 -12.01 -9.22
CA GLY A 271 -8.44 -13.31 -9.21
C GLY A 271 -7.55 -14.47 -9.68
N ILE A 272 -6.70 -14.25 -10.70
CA ILE A 272 -5.70 -15.25 -11.13
C ILE A 272 -4.66 -15.48 -10.04
N VAL A 273 -4.12 -14.41 -9.46
CA VAL A 273 -3.07 -14.42 -8.42
C VAL A 273 -3.57 -15.09 -7.14
N ARG A 274 -4.82 -14.90 -6.77
CA ARG A 274 -5.46 -15.57 -5.64
C ARG A 274 -5.38 -17.10 -5.73
N GLY A 275 -5.38 -17.67 -6.93
CA GLY A 275 -5.15 -19.07 -7.24
C GLY A 275 -6.35 -19.99 -6.99
N ARG A 276 -7.02 -19.89 -5.85
CA ARG A 276 -8.23 -20.65 -5.52
C ARG A 276 -9.48 -19.90 -5.91
N ARG A 277 -10.38 -20.54 -6.64
CA ARG A 277 -11.69 -19.98 -6.94
C ARG A 277 -12.60 -20.12 -5.72
N ASP A 278 -13.37 -19.10 -5.47
CA ASP A 278 -14.49 -19.19 -4.55
C ASP A 278 -15.67 -19.86 -5.24
N VAL A 279 -16.12 -20.99 -4.70
CA VAL A 279 -17.22 -21.78 -5.26
C VAL A 279 -18.52 -20.96 -5.38
N VAL A 280 -18.81 -20.12 -4.38
CA VAL A 280 -20.03 -19.27 -4.38
C VAL A 280 -19.98 -18.26 -5.52
N THR A 281 -18.83 -17.66 -5.75
CA THR A 281 -18.60 -16.67 -6.79
C THR A 281 -18.62 -17.33 -8.19
N GLU A 282 -18.07 -18.56 -8.31
CA GLU A 282 -18.16 -19.35 -9.55
C GLU A 282 -19.61 -19.72 -9.90
N ASP A 283 -20.42 -20.13 -8.91
CA ASP A 283 -21.82 -20.47 -9.10
C ASP A 283 -22.66 -19.26 -9.55
N LYS A 284 -22.39 -18.06 -8.99
CA LYS A 284 -23.02 -16.82 -9.43
C LYS A 284 -22.73 -16.52 -10.90
N LEU A 285 -21.46 -16.66 -11.31
CA LEU A 285 -21.05 -16.45 -12.70
C LEU A 285 -21.71 -17.47 -13.64
N VAL A 286 -21.71 -18.75 -13.27
CA VAL A 286 -22.39 -19.81 -14.05
C VAL A 286 -23.87 -19.49 -14.21
N SER A 287 -24.55 -19.11 -13.14
CA SER A 287 -25.96 -18.71 -13.16
C SER A 287 -26.20 -17.51 -14.09
N ALA A 288 -25.35 -16.49 -14.02
CA ALA A 288 -25.45 -15.32 -14.88
C ALA A 288 -25.27 -15.64 -16.37
N ILE A 289 -24.32 -16.53 -16.70
CA ILE A 289 -24.10 -16.97 -18.07
C ILE A 289 -25.32 -17.76 -18.60
N VAL A 290 -25.88 -18.65 -17.79
CA VAL A 290 -27.06 -19.46 -18.17
C VAL A 290 -28.31 -18.60 -18.36
N SER A 291 -28.49 -17.58 -17.54
CA SER A 291 -29.66 -16.69 -17.58
C SER A 291 -29.50 -15.46 -18.47
N ASP A 292 -28.37 -15.35 -19.21
CA ASP A 292 -28.02 -14.20 -20.06
C ASP A 292 -28.01 -12.87 -19.26
N GLN A 293 -27.45 -12.93 -18.03
CA GLN A 293 -27.37 -11.80 -17.10
C GLN A 293 -25.91 -11.39 -16.82
N THR A 294 -25.01 -11.67 -17.76
CA THR A 294 -23.64 -11.20 -17.67
C THR A 294 -23.56 -9.69 -17.90
N ILE A 295 -22.57 -9.06 -17.29
CA ILE A 295 -22.31 -7.62 -17.48
C ILE A 295 -21.60 -7.46 -18.83
N PRO A 296 -22.07 -6.61 -19.75
CA PRO A 296 -21.36 -6.34 -21.00
C PRO A 296 -19.92 -5.87 -20.76
N LEU A 297 -18.95 -6.38 -21.52
CA LEU A 297 -17.56 -5.99 -21.35
C LEU A 297 -17.32 -4.49 -21.56
N SER A 298 -18.09 -3.86 -22.44
CA SER A 298 -18.08 -2.41 -22.63
C SER A 298 -18.49 -1.64 -21.36
N GLU A 299 -19.39 -2.19 -20.56
CA GLU A 299 -19.82 -1.65 -19.27
C GLU A 299 -18.72 -1.88 -18.22
N LEU A 300 -18.16 -3.09 -18.09
CA LEU A 300 -17.02 -3.37 -17.21
C LEU A 300 -15.83 -2.45 -17.50
N CYS A 301 -15.57 -2.14 -18.76
CA CYS A 301 -14.51 -1.23 -19.18
C CYS A 301 -14.70 0.21 -18.67
N SER A 302 -15.94 0.64 -18.45
CA SER A 302 -16.27 2.00 -18.03
C SER A 302 -16.63 2.10 -16.54
N THR A 303 -16.73 0.98 -15.84
CA THR A 303 -17.07 0.94 -14.41
C THR A 303 -15.92 1.48 -13.58
N PRO A 304 -16.13 2.49 -12.72
CA PRO A 304 -15.07 3.11 -11.94
C PRO A 304 -14.60 2.25 -10.76
N ALA A 305 -15.42 1.29 -10.30
CA ALA A 305 -15.12 0.36 -9.22
C ALA A 305 -15.87 -0.96 -9.42
N ILE A 306 -15.27 -2.06 -8.95
CA ILE A 306 -15.92 -3.38 -8.91
C ILE A 306 -16.37 -3.62 -7.47
N GLU A 307 -17.65 -3.50 -7.24
CA GLU A 307 -18.28 -3.71 -5.92
C GLU A 307 -19.05 -5.03 -5.83
N GLU A 308 -19.49 -5.56 -6.98
CA GLU A 308 -20.30 -6.77 -7.06
C GLU A 308 -19.45 -8.01 -7.28
N ASP A 309 -19.77 -9.10 -6.57
CA ASP A 309 -19.11 -10.41 -6.72
C ASP A 309 -19.19 -10.93 -8.15
N LEU A 310 -20.30 -10.69 -8.86
CA LEU A 310 -20.44 -11.09 -10.26
C LEU A 310 -19.45 -10.39 -11.17
N ALA A 311 -19.28 -9.07 -11.01
CA ALA A 311 -18.33 -8.30 -11.80
C ALA A 311 -16.88 -8.75 -11.54
N ALA A 312 -16.54 -9.06 -10.29
CA ALA A 312 -15.22 -9.60 -9.93
C ALA A 312 -14.99 -11.00 -10.53
N ALA A 313 -15.98 -11.90 -10.42
CA ALA A 313 -15.92 -13.24 -10.99
C ALA A 313 -15.82 -13.23 -12.52
N GLN A 314 -16.60 -12.36 -13.16
CA GLN A 314 -16.59 -12.18 -14.60
C GLN A 314 -15.23 -11.63 -15.08
N SER A 315 -14.67 -10.66 -14.35
CA SER A 315 -13.36 -10.08 -14.61
C SER A 315 -12.25 -11.13 -14.54
N GLU A 316 -12.24 -11.97 -13.50
CA GLU A 316 -11.32 -13.11 -13.38
C GLU A 316 -11.48 -14.08 -14.54
N SER A 317 -12.71 -14.43 -14.88
CA SER A 317 -13.00 -15.39 -15.96
C SER A 317 -12.59 -14.84 -17.33
N LEU A 318 -12.78 -13.55 -17.59
CA LEU A 318 -12.34 -12.88 -18.82
C LEU A 318 -10.81 -12.87 -18.94
N VAL A 319 -10.09 -12.47 -17.89
CA VAL A 319 -8.62 -12.48 -17.89
C VAL A 319 -8.09 -13.91 -18.06
N ARG A 320 -8.69 -14.90 -17.41
CA ARG A 320 -8.37 -16.31 -17.61
C ARG A 320 -8.59 -16.77 -19.05
N HIS A 321 -9.65 -16.32 -19.69
CA HIS A 321 -9.91 -16.61 -21.09
C HIS A 321 -8.86 -16.00 -22.00
N ILE A 322 -8.45 -14.75 -21.76
CA ILE A 322 -7.35 -14.09 -22.50
C ILE A 322 -6.05 -14.88 -22.34
N ILE A 323 -5.69 -15.28 -21.10
CA ILE A 323 -4.49 -16.08 -20.85
C ILE A 323 -4.53 -17.41 -21.61
N ALA A 324 -5.69 -18.07 -21.64
CA ALA A 324 -5.86 -19.36 -22.31
C ALA A 324 -5.75 -19.28 -23.85
N THR A 325 -6.05 -18.11 -24.44
CA THR A 325 -6.00 -17.89 -25.90
C THR A 325 -4.72 -17.23 -26.37
N ASP A 326 -4.19 -16.26 -25.63
CA ASP A 326 -3.14 -15.34 -26.07
C ASP A 326 -1.98 -15.23 -25.07
N GLU A 327 -1.94 -16.09 -24.06
CA GLU A 327 -0.92 -16.17 -23.02
C GLU A 327 -0.85 -14.92 -22.08
N ASP A 328 0.04 -14.95 -21.08
CA ASP A 328 0.28 -13.86 -20.12
C ASP A 328 0.73 -12.55 -20.80
N SER A 329 1.35 -12.68 -21.97
CA SER A 329 1.85 -11.55 -22.77
C SER A 329 0.74 -10.60 -23.21
N ALA A 330 -0.45 -11.11 -23.50
CA ALA A 330 -1.62 -10.32 -23.87
C ALA A 330 -2.14 -9.47 -22.71
N VAL A 331 -2.20 -10.05 -21.49
CA VAL A 331 -2.59 -9.30 -20.29
C VAL A 331 -1.58 -8.19 -19.99
N ARG A 332 -0.29 -8.46 -20.15
CA ARG A 332 0.78 -7.46 -20.00
C ARG A 332 0.66 -6.33 -21.02
N ALA A 333 0.32 -6.69 -22.25
CA ALA A 333 0.08 -5.69 -23.31
C ALA A 333 -1.15 -4.83 -23.01
N LEU A 334 -2.23 -5.40 -22.43
CA LEU A 334 -3.40 -4.66 -21.97
C LEU A 334 -3.04 -3.66 -20.87
N VAL A 335 -2.31 -4.10 -19.83
CA VAL A 335 -1.83 -3.21 -18.75
C VAL A 335 -1.04 -2.03 -19.33
N ALA A 336 -0.12 -2.30 -20.26
CA ALA A 336 0.67 -1.26 -20.91
C ALA A 336 -0.18 -0.32 -21.78
N ALA A 337 -1.15 -0.85 -22.51
CA ALA A 337 -2.05 -0.06 -23.37
C ALA A 337 -2.90 0.92 -22.54
N TYR A 338 -3.50 0.44 -21.44
CA TYR A 338 -4.28 1.29 -20.54
C TYR A 338 -3.40 2.31 -19.81
N ALA A 339 -2.22 1.93 -19.34
CA ALA A 339 -1.27 2.85 -18.73
C ALA A 339 -0.90 4.01 -19.67
N ASN A 340 -0.84 3.74 -20.98
CA ASN A 340 -0.62 4.76 -22.03
C ASN A 340 -1.89 5.55 -22.39
N GLY A 341 -3.00 5.40 -21.66
CA GLY A 341 -4.25 6.15 -21.86
C GLY A 341 -5.09 5.68 -23.03
N GLN A 342 -4.87 4.46 -23.53
CA GLN A 342 -5.76 3.90 -24.56
C GLN A 342 -7.13 3.55 -23.95
N ASP A 343 -8.18 3.80 -24.73
CA ASP A 343 -9.52 3.34 -24.35
C ASP A 343 -9.66 1.81 -24.47
N CYS A 344 -10.73 1.26 -23.90
CA CYS A 344 -10.95 -0.18 -23.89
C CYS A 344 -10.96 -0.82 -25.29
N PRO A 345 -11.68 -0.29 -26.31
CA PRO A 345 -11.64 -0.85 -27.64
C PRO A 345 -10.26 -0.80 -28.30
N ALA A 346 -9.47 0.26 -28.07
CA ALA A 346 -8.13 0.37 -28.64
C ALA A 346 -7.14 -0.58 -27.94
N ALA A 347 -7.20 -0.66 -26.60
CA ALA A 347 -6.36 -1.55 -25.81
C ALA A 347 -6.60 -3.03 -26.18
N LEU A 348 -7.85 -3.45 -26.29
CA LEU A 348 -8.21 -4.81 -26.67
C LEU A 348 -7.77 -5.14 -28.11
N ARG A 349 -8.03 -4.25 -29.07
CA ARG A 349 -7.56 -4.46 -30.45
C ARG A 349 -6.03 -4.56 -30.55
N GLY A 350 -5.31 -3.77 -29.74
CA GLY A 350 -3.84 -3.78 -29.73
C GLY A 350 -3.26 -5.04 -29.09
N ALA A 351 -3.86 -5.53 -28.01
CA ALA A 351 -3.33 -6.62 -27.22
C ALA A 351 -3.80 -8.02 -27.66
N VAL A 352 -5.10 -8.16 -27.98
CA VAL A 352 -5.74 -9.46 -28.29
C VAL A 352 -6.39 -9.49 -29.68
N GLN A 353 -6.29 -8.41 -30.47
CA GLN A 353 -6.83 -8.26 -31.82
C GLN A 353 -8.35 -8.45 -31.92
N LEU A 354 -9.09 -8.24 -30.83
CA LEU A 354 -10.54 -8.36 -30.73
C LEU A 354 -11.17 -7.04 -30.29
N SER A 355 -12.43 -6.80 -30.71
CA SER A 355 -13.26 -5.77 -30.08
C SER A 355 -13.82 -6.28 -28.73
N PRO A 356 -14.34 -5.39 -27.85
CA PRO A 356 -15.00 -5.82 -26.62
C PRO A 356 -16.09 -6.87 -26.87
N GLU A 357 -16.94 -6.67 -27.87
CA GLU A 357 -18.04 -7.58 -28.21
C GLU A 357 -17.52 -8.93 -28.76
N GLN A 358 -16.43 -8.91 -29.52
CA GLN A 358 -15.82 -10.13 -30.04
C GLN A 358 -15.16 -10.96 -28.91
N LEU A 359 -14.46 -10.30 -27.99
CA LEU A 359 -13.89 -10.96 -26.82
C LEU A 359 -14.97 -11.55 -25.94
N GLU A 360 -16.03 -10.79 -25.65
CA GLU A 360 -17.17 -11.24 -24.87
C GLU A 360 -17.85 -12.46 -25.52
N ALA A 361 -18.14 -12.38 -26.83
CA ALA A 361 -18.72 -13.49 -27.55
C ALA A 361 -17.83 -14.74 -27.58
N SER A 362 -16.50 -14.60 -27.65
CA SER A 362 -15.58 -15.73 -27.59
C SER A 362 -15.54 -16.36 -26.20
N TRP A 363 -15.53 -15.52 -25.17
CA TRP A 363 -15.56 -15.92 -23.76
C TRP A 363 -16.87 -16.65 -23.41
N LEU A 364 -18.03 -16.12 -23.83
CA LEU A 364 -19.33 -16.76 -23.61
C LEU A 364 -19.40 -18.13 -24.28
N ARG A 365 -18.92 -18.25 -25.53
CA ARG A 365 -18.89 -19.56 -26.23
C ARG A 365 -18.01 -20.58 -25.50
N ALA A 366 -16.85 -20.18 -24.99
CA ALA A 366 -15.95 -21.07 -24.26
C ALA A 366 -16.61 -21.55 -22.95
N ASN A 367 -17.31 -20.68 -22.23
CA ASN A 367 -17.96 -21.02 -20.98
C ASN A 367 -19.26 -21.82 -21.17
N SER A 368 -20.06 -21.53 -22.19
CA SER A 368 -21.30 -22.27 -22.50
C SER A 368 -20.97 -23.71 -22.92
N GLY A 369 -19.94 -23.93 -23.73
CA GLY A 369 -19.50 -25.26 -24.15
C GLY A 369 -19.05 -26.13 -22.98
N ASN A 370 -18.34 -25.57 -22.02
CA ASN A 370 -17.88 -26.27 -20.81
C ASN A 370 -19.06 -26.67 -19.91
N GLN A 371 -20.10 -25.87 -19.85
CA GLN A 371 -21.31 -26.15 -19.04
C GLN A 371 -22.15 -27.30 -19.63
N VAL A 372 -22.34 -27.33 -20.94
CA VAL A 372 -23.03 -28.44 -21.61
C VAL A 372 -22.30 -29.75 -21.39
N SER A 373 -20.95 -29.75 -21.42
CA SER A 373 -20.16 -30.95 -21.15
C SER A 373 -20.23 -31.40 -19.69
N ARG A 374 -20.23 -30.47 -18.72
CA ARG A 374 -20.42 -30.78 -17.29
C ARG A 374 -21.80 -31.34 -17.00
N ALA A 375 -22.86 -30.67 -17.49
CA ALA A 375 -24.23 -31.14 -17.34
C ALA A 375 -24.44 -32.51 -17.99
N ALA A 376 -23.86 -32.76 -19.17
CA ALA A 376 -23.91 -34.07 -19.81
C ALA A 376 -23.17 -35.14 -19.01
N ALA A 377 -22.03 -34.83 -18.39
CA ALA A 377 -21.29 -35.72 -17.51
C ALA A 377 -22.08 -36.08 -16.24
N GLU A 378 -22.70 -35.11 -15.58
CA GLU A 378 -23.54 -35.32 -14.40
C GLU A 378 -24.78 -36.16 -14.73
N ILE A 379 -25.50 -35.82 -15.80
CA ILE A 379 -26.64 -36.62 -16.26
C ILE A 379 -26.21 -38.03 -16.64
N GLY A 380 -25.03 -38.19 -17.26
CA GLY A 380 -24.46 -39.50 -17.61
C GLY A 380 -24.22 -40.38 -16.39
N VAL A 381 -23.73 -39.83 -15.29
CA VAL A 381 -23.53 -40.57 -14.02
C VAL A 381 -24.88 -41.04 -13.44
N TRP A 382 -25.88 -40.13 -13.38
CA TRP A 382 -27.22 -40.49 -12.90
C TRP A 382 -27.92 -41.51 -13.80
N LEU A 383 -27.82 -41.39 -15.11
CA LEU A 383 -28.31 -42.37 -16.07
C LEU A 383 -27.65 -43.72 -15.88
N GLY A 384 -26.32 -43.72 -15.66
CA GLY A 384 -25.58 -44.94 -15.36
C GLY A 384 -26.06 -45.64 -14.09
N LEU A 385 -26.30 -44.86 -13.00
CA LEU A 385 -26.83 -45.42 -11.75
C LEU A 385 -28.26 -45.93 -11.89
N VAL A 386 -29.12 -45.26 -12.62
CA VAL A 386 -30.49 -45.70 -12.89
C VAL A 386 -30.47 -47.01 -13.73
N LEU A 387 -29.68 -47.07 -14.78
CA LEU A 387 -29.58 -48.28 -15.60
C LEU A 387 -28.97 -49.46 -14.83
N ALA A 388 -27.98 -49.21 -13.97
CA ALA A 388 -27.42 -50.22 -13.07
C ALA A 388 -28.48 -50.77 -12.09
N GLY A 389 -29.30 -49.84 -11.53
CA GLY A 389 -30.42 -50.20 -10.64
C GLY A 389 -31.48 -51.08 -11.34
N PHE A 390 -31.87 -50.72 -12.56
CA PHE A 390 -32.82 -51.53 -13.36
C PHE A 390 -32.19 -52.86 -13.75
N GLY A 391 -30.93 -52.95 -14.09
CA GLY A 391 -30.23 -54.19 -14.38
C GLY A 391 -30.18 -55.15 -13.18
N LEU A 392 -29.95 -54.61 -12.00
CA LEU A 392 -29.92 -55.38 -10.74
C LEU A 392 -31.33 -55.89 -10.38
N ALA A 393 -32.35 -55.05 -10.52
CA ALA A 393 -33.74 -55.41 -10.29
C ALA A 393 -34.23 -56.52 -11.28
N GLY A 394 -33.85 -56.42 -12.56
CA GLY A 394 -34.11 -57.43 -13.58
C GLY A 394 -33.46 -58.77 -13.25
N LEU A 395 -32.19 -58.77 -12.78
CA LEU A 395 -31.50 -59.99 -12.34
C LEU A 395 -32.13 -60.63 -11.09
N LEU A 396 -32.67 -59.88 -10.18
CA LEU A 396 -33.37 -60.37 -9.00
C LEU A 396 -34.73 -61.02 -9.35
N LEU A 397 -35.43 -60.48 -10.37
CA LEU A 397 -36.70 -61.04 -10.85
C LEU A 397 -36.51 -62.34 -11.66
N LEU A 398 -35.37 -62.54 -12.29
CA LEU A 398 -35.02 -63.73 -13.06
C LEU A 398 -34.46 -64.88 -12.21
N ARG A 399 -34.29 -64.71 -10.90
CA ARG A 399 -33.87 -65.79 -10.02
C ARG A 399 -34.97 -66.86 -9.92
N PRO A 400 -34.74 -68.12 -10.38
CA PRO A 400 -35.72 -69.15 -10.25
C PRO A 400 -36.03 -69.43 -8.77
N ARG A 401 -37.30 -69.34 -8.37
CA ARG A 401 -37.76 -69.82 -7.04
C ARG A 401 -37.46 -71.31 -6.94
N ARG A 402 -36.46 -71.69 -6.14
CA ARG A 402 -36.27 -73.04 -5.66
C ARG A 402 -37.11 -73.28 -4.43
#